data_37c167a1f4e33e27c4b5022bc137f8c9
#
_entry.id   37c167a1f4e33e27c4b5022bc137f8c9
#
_cell.length_a   1.000
_cell.length_b   1.000
_cell.length_c   1.000
_cell.angle_alpha   90.00
_cell.angle_beta   90.00
_cell.angle_gamma   90.00
#
_symmetry.space_group_name_H-M   'P 1'
#
loop_
_entity.id
_entity.type
_entity.pdbx_description
1 polymer ?
#
loop_
_entity_poly.entity_id
_entity_poly.type
_entity_poly.pdbx_seq_one_letter_code
_entity_poly.pdbx_strand_id
1 'polypeptide(L)'
;LVVDCAHGHNMNVVGAVREIKGSTSIDVVAGNIATKQAASVLADFVDGLKVGIGPGSICTTRIVAGVGVPQVSAIANVAEVTQEAGVPVIADGGIRYSGDIAKAIAAGADCVMAGSLFAGTDEAPGRITTIKGRRYKQYRGMGSLGVMSGGESSDRYFQKKEIGRTKFVPEGVEGVTPYVGRVSDVIYQLVGGLKSAMGYTGSKTVTDLKKNGRFLRITPAGYGESHPHNIMITDEAPNYRLFE
;
A
#
# COMPACT_ATOMS: atom_id res chain seq x y z
N LEU A 1 -5.66 -2.68 -17.72
CA LEU A 1 -6.50 -3.43 -16.78
C LEU A 1 -5.73 -3.76 -15.50
N VAL A 2 -6.46 -3.93 -14.37
CA VAL A 2 -5.86 -4.36 -13.10
C VAL A 2 -6.59 -5.61 -12.61
N VAL A 3 -5.86 -6.71 -12.51
CA VAL A 3 -6.34 -7.93 -11.84
C VAL A 3 -5.90 -7.85 -10.39
N ASP A 4 -6.81 -7.41 -9.53
CA ASP A 4 -6.55 -7.05 -8.14
C ASP A 4 -7.26 -7.99 -7.16
N CYS A 5 -6.51 -8.80 -6.43
CA CYS A 5 -7.03 -9.72 -5.42
C CYS A 5 -6.16 -9.77 -4.17
N ALA A 6 -6.68 -10.37 -3.10
CA ALA A 6 -5.96 -10.47 -1.83
C ALA A 6 -4.66 -11.29 -1.95
N HIS A 7 -4.58 -12.25 -2.87
CA HIS A 7 -3.41 -13.08 -3.13
C HIS A 7 -3.32 -13.48 -4.60
N GLY A 8 -2.45 -12.79 -5.38
CA GLY A 8 -2.27 -13.00 -6.82
C GLY A 8 -1.56 -14.30 -7.20
N HIS A 9 -0.82 -14.93 -6.28
CA HIS A 9 -0.19 -16.23 -6.52
C HIS A 9 -1.19 -17.38 -6.34
N ASN A 10 -2.27 -17.32 -7.10
CA ASN A 10 -3.33 -18.32 -7.16
C ASN A 10 -3.53 -18.72 -8.63
N MET A 11 -3.64 -20.00 -8.93
CA MET A 11 -3.73 -20.50 -10.30
C MET A 11 -4.93 -19.95 -11.08
N ASN A 12 -6.05 -19.65 -10.40
CA ASN A 12 -7.21 -19.02 -11.04
C ASN A 12 -6.89 -17.59 -11.48
N VAL A 13 -6.11 -16.85 -10.65
CA VAL A 13 -5.66 -15.48 -10.96
C VAL A 13 -4.65 -15.50 -12.09
N VAL A 14 -3.68 -16.41 -12.04
CA VAL A 14 -2.69 -16.60 -13.11
C VAL A 14 -3.38 -16.97 -14.43
N GLY A 15 -4.37 -17.87 -14.40
CA GLY A 15 -5.17 -18.24 -15.56
C GLY A 15 -5.92 -17.06 -16.16
N ALA A 16 -6.60 -16.27 -15.31
CA ALA A 16 -7.32 -15.08 -15.74
C ALA A 16 -6.40 -14.02 -16.37
N VAL A 17 -5.22 -13.78 -15.78
CA VAL A 17 -4.22 -12.87 -16.33
C VAL A 17 -3.76 -13.31 -17.72
N ARG A 18 -3.46 -14.59 -17.89
CA ARG A 18 -3.04 -15.17 -19.19
C ARG A 18 -4.15 -15.05 -20.25
N GLU A 19 -5.38 -15.34 -19.88
CA GLU A 19 -6.54 -15.23 -20.78
C GLU A 19 -6.76 -13.78 -21.23
N ILE A 20 -6.73 -12.83 -20.30
CA ILE A 20 -6.87 -11.41 -20.62
C ILE A 20 -5.72 -10.96 -21.54
N LYS A 21 -4.47 -11.30 -21.21
CA LYS A 21 -3.30 -10.90 -22.01
C LYS A 21 -3.30 -11.54 -23.40
N GLY A 22 -3.81 -12.77 -23.53
CA GLY A 22 -3.97 -13.46 -24.82
C GLY A 22 -5.12 -12.92 -25.68
N SER A 23 -6.09 -12.24 -25.08
CA SER A 23 -7.29 -11.73 -25.77
C SER A 23 -7.25 -10.22 -26.06
N THR A 24 -6.33 -9.46 -25.44
CA THR A 24 -6.24 -7.99 -25.60
C THR A 24 -4.79 -7.52 -25.71
N SER A 25 -4.61 -6.34 -26.33
CA SER A 25 -3.33 -5.63 -26.35
C SER A 25 -3.19 -4.59 -25.21
N ILE A 26 -4.12 -4.58 -24.27
CA ILE A 26 -4.16 -3.62 -23.16
C ILE A 26 -3.13 -4.04 -22.12
N ASP A 27 -2.47 -3.03 -21.50
CA ASP A 27 -1.58 -3.27 -20.35
C ASP A 27 -2.33 -3.91 -19.19
N VAL A 28 -1.73 -4.92 -18.58
CA VAL A 28 -2.29 -5.68 -17.46
C VAL A 28 -1.37 -5.59 -16.25
N VAL A 29 -1.89 -5.04 -15.16
CA VAL A 29 -1.27 -5.08 -13.84
C VAL A 29 -1.92 -6.18 -13.03
N ALA A 30 -1.13 -7.02 -12.37
CA ALA A 30 -1.66 -8.07 -11.49
C ALA A 30 -1.13 -7.95 -10.06
N GLY A 31 -1.92 -8.36 -9.10
CA GLY A 31 -1.55 -8.40 -7.67
C GLY A 31 -2.72 -8.84 -6.77
N ASN A 32 -2.48 -8.86 -5.46
CA ASN A 32 -1.24 -8.54 -4.79
C ASN A 32 -0.36 -9.77 -4.60
N ILE A 33 0.93 -9.55 -4.67
CA ILE A 33 1.95 -10.58 -4.41
C ILE A 33 2.97 -10.07 -3.37
N ALA A 34 3.82 -10.97 -2.86
CA ALA A 34 4.84 -10.61 -1.88
C ALA A 34 6.12 -11.46 -1.94
N THR A 35 6.23 -12.39 -2.89
CA THR A 35 7.32 -13.37 -2.96
C THR A 35 7.95 -13.42 -4.34
N LYS A 36 9.23 -13.85 -4.41
CA LYS A 36 9.95 -14.12 -5.66
C LYS A 36 9.20 -15.13 -6.54
N GLN A 37 8.71 -16.22 -5.92
CA GLN A 37 7.99 -17.27 -6.63
C GLN A 37 6.74 -16.71 -7.34
N ALA A 38 5.97 -15.87 -6.66
CA ALA A 38 4.81 -15.22 -7.27
C ALA A 38 5.19 -14.31 -8.43
N ALA A 39 6.27 -13.53 -8.28
CA ALA A 39 6.79 -12.68 -9.35
C ALA A 39 7.24 -13.50 -10.55
N SER A 40 8.00 -14.59 -10.36
CA SER A 40 8.46 -15.47 -11.44
C SER A 40 7.31 -16.12 -12.23
N VAL A 41 6.18 -16.40 -11.58
CA VAL A 41 5.02 -17.00 -12.27
C VAL A 41 4.25 -15.99 -13.10
N LEU A 42 4.25 -14.70 -12.70
CA LEU A 42 3.41 -13.66 -13.31
C LEU A 42 4.18 -12.74 -14.27
N ALA A 43 5.48 -12.54 -14.07
CA ALA A 43 6.26 -11.52 -14.78
C ALA A 43 6.17 -11.64 -16.32
N ASP A 44 6.09 -12.84 -16.87
CA ASP A 44 6.00 -13.07 -18.31
C ASP A 44 4.64 -12.69 -18.93
N PHE A 45 3.63 -12.41 -18.11
CA PHE A 45 2.25 -12.21 -18.55
C PHE A 45 1.65 -10.85 -18.15
N VAL A 46 2.44 -9.96 -17.52
CA VAL A 46 1.94 -8.69 -17.01
C VAL A 46 2.84 -7.52 -17.43
N ASP A 47 2.27 -6.33 -17.45
CA ASP A 47 2.98 -5.08 -17.68
C ASP A 47 3.28 -4.33 -16.36
N GLY A 48 2.87 -4.90 -15.23
CA GLY A 48 3.19 -4.39 -13.90
C GLY A 48 2.74 -5.34 -12.80
N LEU A 49 3.44 -5.34 -11.67
CA LEU A 49 3.12 -6.15 -10.49
C LEU A 49 2.81 -5.28 -9.27
N LYS A 50 1.69 -5.54 -8.63
CA LYS A 50 1.27 -4.86 -7.41
C LYS A 50 1.63 -5.70 -6.18
N VAL A 51 2.43 -5.11 -5.27
CA VAL A 51 3.10 -5.80 -4.17
C VAL A 51 2.61 -5.32 -2.83
N GLY A 52 2.13 -6.25 -2.02
CA GLY A 52 1.72 -5.99 -0.64
C GLY A 52 0.62 -6.94 -0.17
N ILE A 53 0.93 -7.76 0.83
CA ILE A 53 -0.04 -8.63 1.52
C ILE A 53 -0.04 -8.25 3.00
N GLY A 54 -1.12 -7.60 3.42
CA GLY A 54 -1.34 -7.19 4.79
C GLY A 54 -0.68 -5.89 5.30
N PRO A 55 -0.02 -5.02 4.46
CA PRO A 55 0.61 -3.81 4.99
C PRO A 55 -0.35 -2.62 5.18
N GLY A 56 -1.57 -2.69 4.67
CA GLY A 56 -2.54 -1.59 4.76
C GLY A 56 -2.92 -1.26 6.21
N SER A 57 -3.14 0.02 6.52
CA SER A 57 -3.48 0.50 7.86
C SER A 57 -4.79 -0.05 8.44
N ILE A 58 -5.70 -0.46 7.55
CA ILE A 58 -7.02 -1.02 7.87
C ILE A 58 -7.08 -2.54 7.61
N CYS A 59 -5.95 -3.15 7.20
CA CYS A 59 -5.88 -4.58 6.88
C CYS A 59 -5.59 -5.40 8.13
N THR A 60 -6.34 -6.49 8.32
CA THR A 60 -6.15 -7.44 9.42
C THR A 60 -5.74 -8.83 8.93
N THR A 61 -5.43 -9.02 7.66
CA THR A 61 -5.05 -10.32 7.07
C THR A 61 -3.93 -11.00 7.86
N ARG A 62 -2.90 -10.25 8.28
CA ARG A 62 -1.78 -10.81 9.04
C ARG A 62 -2.17 -11.35 10.40
N ILE A 63 -3.23 -10.83 11.00
CA ILE A 63 -3.74 -11.24 12.31
C ILE A 63 -4.80 -12.32 12.16
N VAL A 64 -5.74 -12.15 11.24
CA VAL A 64 -6.88 -13.06 11.05
C VAL A 64 -6.46 -14.33 10.33
N ALA A 65 -5.68 -14.21 9.26
CA ALA A 65 -5.24 -15.34 8.44
C ALA A 65 -3.81 -15.80 8.77
N GLY A 66 -3.03 -15.03 9.52
CA GLY A 66 -1.63 -15.31 9.80
C GLY A 66 -0.71 -15.20 8.57
N VAL A 67 -1.18 -14.54 7.49
CA VAL A 67 -0.50 -14.46 6.19
C VAL A 67 -0.07 -13.03 5.90
N GLY A 68 1.15 -12.86 5.40
CA GLY A 68 1.71 -11.57 4.98
C GLY A 68 3.22 -11.55 5.03
N VAL A 69 3.78 -10.52 4.40
CA VAL A 69 5.24 -10.29 4.37
C VAL A 69 5.50 -8.82 4.73
N PRO A 70 6.50 -8.49 5.56
CA PRO A 70 6.90 -7.10 5.80
C PRO A 70 7.16 -6.37 4.47
N GLN A 71 6.61 -5.16 4.32
CA GLN A 71 6.47 -4.53 3.00
C GLN A 71 7.81 -4.28 2.29
N VAL A 72 8.83 -3.80 2.99
CA VAL A 72 10.17 -3.60 2.40
C VAL A 72 10.74 -4.92 1.89
N SER A 73 10.59 -6.01 2.64
CA SER A 73 11.01 -7.35 2.23
C SER A 73 10.22 -7.87 1.03
N ALA A 74 8.90 -7.62 1.00
CA ALA A 74 8.05 -8.01 -0.12
C ALA A 74 8.48 -7.30 -1.42
N ILE A 75 8.70 -5.99 -1.35
CA ILE A 75 9.17 -5.20 -2.50
C ILE A 75 10.53 -5.71 -2.99
N ALA A 76 11.50 -5.87 -2.09
CA ALA A 76 12.85 -6.35 -2.45
C ALA A 76 12.80 -7.73 -3.09
N ASN A 77 12.04 -8.67 -2.52
CA ASN A 77 11.88 -10.02 -3.07
C ASN A 77 11.30 -10.03 -4.49
N VAL A 78 10.29 -9.18 -4.75
CA VAL A 78 9.68 -9.09 -6.07
C VAL A 78 10.61 -8.37 -7.05
N ALA A 79 11.25 -7.29 -6.62
CA ALA A 79 12.15 -6.49 -7.43
C ALA A 79 13.35 -7.29 -7.97
N GLU A 80 13.86 -8.28 -7.23
CA GLU A 80 14.93 -9.17 -7.72
C GLU A 80 14.55 -9.91 -9.02
N VAL A 81 13.29 -10.24 -9.20
CA VAL A 81 12.79 -10.91 -10.40
C VAL A 81 12.40 -9.89 -11.48
N THR A 82 11.68 -8.85 -11.09
CA THR A 82 11.08 -7.91 -12.04
C THR A 82 12.10 -6.98 -12.69
N GLN A 83 13.23 -6.70 -12.02
CA GLN A 83 14.32 -5.92 -12.61
C GLN A 83 14.93 -6.60 -13.85
N GLU A 84 15.08 -7.92 -13.81
CA GLU A 84 15.58 -8.69 -14.97
C GLU A 84 14.53 -8.78 -16.07
N ALA A 85 13.25 -8.93 -15.70
CA ALA A 85 12.14 -9.03 -16.64
C ALA A 85 11.68 -7.66 -17.21
N GLY A 86 12.18 -6.53 -16.68
CA GLY A 86 11.74 -5.19 -17.08
C GLY A 86 10.31 -4.84 -16.68
N VAL A 87 9.73 -5.52 -15.67
CA VAL A 87 8.35 -5.32 -15.22
C VAL A 87 8.32 -4.36 -14.03
N PRO A 88 7.59 -3.23 -14.10
CA PRO A 88 7.52 -2.26 -13.01
C PRO A 88 6.75 -2.80 -11.80
N VAL A 89 7.15 -2.30 -10.62
CA VAL A 89 6.59 -2.68 -9.32
C VAL A 89 5.82 -1.53 -8.69
N ILE A 90 4.58 -1.78 -8.31
CA ILE A 90 3.74 -0.88 -7.52
C ILE A 90 3.77 -1.36 -6.06
N ALA A 91 4.35 -0.58 -5.16
CA ALA A 91 4.34 -0.88 -3.73
C ALA A 91 3.00 -0.45 -3.12
N ASP A 92 2.14 -1.41 -2.81
CA ASP A 92 0.77 -1.18 -2.33
C ASP A 92 0.67 -1.36 -0.81
N GLY A 93 0.43 -0.26 -0.12
CA GLY A 93 0.21 -0.21 1.32
C GLY A 93 1.48 -0.02 2.17
N GLY A 94 1.27 0.26 3.45
CA GLY A 94 2.36 0.51 4.40
C GLY A 94 2.98 1.91 4.32
N ILE A 95 2.46 2.80 3.48
CA ILE A 95 2.93 4.19 3.32
C ILE A 95 2.19 5.08 4.32
N ARG A 96 2.90 5.59 5.30
CA ARG A 96 2.38 6.47 6.37
C ARG A 96 2.95 7.88 6.29
N TYR A 97 4.18 8.00 5.82
CA TYR A 97 4.94 9.23 5.67
C TYR A 97 5.62 9.28 4.31
N SER A 98 6.04 10.45 3.88
CA SER A 98 6.80 10.64 2.64
C SER A 98 8.10 9.82 2.61
N GLY A 99 8.75 9.64 3.76
CA GLY A 99 9.94 8.80 3.88
C GLY A 99 9.69 7.31 3.55
N ASP A 100 8.46 6.82 3.73
CA ASP A 100 8.11 5.44 3.36
C ASP A 100 8.05 5.27 1.83
N ILE A 101 7.71 6.33 1.08
CA ILE A 101 7.80 6.35 -0.39
C ILE A 101 9.25 6.16 -0.83
N ALA A 102 10.17 6.95 -0.25
CA ALA A 102 11.60 6.83 -0.56
C ALA A 102 12.14 5.44 -0.24
N LYS A 103 11.73 4.84 0.88
CA LYS A 103 12.09 3.47 1.25
C LYS A 103 11.52 2.44 0.27
N ALA A 104 10.26 2.57 -0.14
CA ALA A 104 9.65 1.68 -1.11
C ALA A 104 10.41 1.70 -2.46
N ILE A 105 10.75 2.90 -2.94
CA ILE A 105 11.52 3.07 -4.17
C ILE A 105 12.94 2.50 -4.01
N ALA A 106 13.64 2.81 -2.92
CA ALA A 106 14.96 2.26 -2.65
C ALA A 106 14.96 0.72 -2.54
N ALA A 107 13.84 0.12 -2.12
CA ALA A 107 13.66 -1.33 -2.08
C ALA A 107 13.38 -1.95 -3.46
N GLY A 108 13.14 -1.14 -4.50
CA GLY A 108 12.96 -1.58 -5.88
C GLY A 108 11.62 -1.23 -6.52
N ALA A 109 10.70 -0.58 -5.81
CA ALA A 109 9.43 -0.13 -6.41
C ALA A 109 9.63 1.01 -7.41
N ASP A 110 8.74 1.09 -8.40
CA ASP A 110 8.70 2.18 -9.39
C ASP A 110 7.73 3.28 -8.99
N CYS A 111 6.65 2.89 -8.32
CA CYS A 111 5.67 3.80 -7.72
C CYS A 111 5.04 3.18 -6.46
N VAL A 112 4.22 3.97 -5.78
CA VAL A 112 3.53 3.54 -4.57
C VAL A 112 2.01 3.71 -4.72
N MET A 113 1.26 2.83 -4.06
CA MET A 113 -0.17 2.98 -3.83
C MET A 113 -0.43 3.22 -2.35
N ALA A 114 -1.17 4.27 -2.02
CA ALA A 114 -1.47 4.66 -0.66
C ALA A 114 -2.99 4.83 -0.46
N GLY A 115 -3.51 4.30 0.63
CA GLY A 115 -4.92 4.42 1.00
C GLY A 115 -5.15 5.49 2.06
N SER A 116 -4.64 5.26 3.28
CA SER A 116 -4.92 6.10 4.44
C SER A 116 -4.47 7.56 4.28
N LEU A 117 -3.38 7.81 3.56
CA LEU A 117 -2.90 9.17 3.29
C LEU A 117 -3.89 10.01 2.47
N PHE A 118 -4.64 9.37 1.57
CA PHE A 118 -5.63 10.03 0.73
C PHE A 118 -7.06 9.94 1.28
N ALA A 119 -7.34 8.98 2.17
CA ALA A 119 -8.68 8.75 2.71
C ALA A 119 -9.26 9.96 3.47
N GLY A 120 -8.40 10.82 4.04
CA GLY A 120 -8.78 12.05 4.75
C GLY A 120 -8.93 13.30 3.87
N THR A 121 -8.70 13.19 2.55
CA THR A 121 -8.76 14.35 1.63
C THR A 121 -10.18 14.73 1.25
N ASP A 122 -10.36 15.94 0.72
CA ASP A 122 -11.65 16.43 0.24
C ASP A 122 -12.23 15.52 -0.84
N GLU A 123 -11.39 15.03 -1.74
CA GLU A 123 -11.75 14.22 -2.90
C GLU A 123 -12.11 12.77 -2.54
N ALA A 124 -11.72 12.27 -1.36
CA ALA A 124 -12.09 10.93 -0.92
C ALA A 124 -13.60 10.85 -0.57
N PRO A 125 -14.30 9.73 -0.83
CA PRO A 125 -15.76 9.65 -0.70
C PRO A 125 -16.29 9.57 0.74
N GLY A 126 -15.45 9.38 1.75
CA GLY A 126 -15.86 9.22 3.15
C GLY A 126 -16.58 10.45 3.71
N ARG A 127 -17.57 10.22 4.58
CA ARG A 127 -18.28 11.32 5.27
C ARG A 127 -17.37 11.97 6.31
N ILE A 128 -17.48 13.31 6.41
CA ILE A 128 -16.80 14.06 7.48
C ILE A 128 -17.59 13.92 8.77
N THR A 129 -16.90 13.67 9.87
CA THR A 129 -17.43 13.66 11.24
C THR A 129 -16.51 14.46 12.15
N THR A 130 -17.05 15.00 13.24
CA THR A 130 -16.26 15.72 14.25
C THR A 130 -16.20 14.92 15.53
N ILE A 131 -14.98 14.64 15.99
CA ILE A 131 -14.73 13.90 17.24
C ILE A 131 -13.79 14.77 18.09
N LYS A 132 -14.22 15.10 19.31
CA LYS A 132 -13.45 15.95 20.25
C LYS A 132 -12.93 17.27 19.59
N GLY A 133 -13.78 17.93 18.78
CA GLY A 133 -13.44 19.18 18.09
C GLY A 133 -12.56 19.05 16.84
N ARG A 134 -12.08 17.87 16.49
CA ARG A 134 -11.28 17.62 15.29
C ARG A 134 -12.13 16.96 14.21
N ARG A 135 -11.90 17.30 12.93
CA ARG A 135 -12.57 16.70 11.77
C ARG A 135 -11.88 15.42 11.35
N TYR A 136 -12.70 14.42 11.03
CA TYR A 136 -12.28 13.11 10.51
C TYR A 136 -13.13 12.72 9.32
N LYS A 137 -12.62 11.85 8.46
CA LYS A 137 -13.38 11.19 7.39
C LYS A 137 -13.52 9.70 7.66
N GLN A 138 -14.67 9.15 7.31
CA GLN A 138 -14.88 7.70 7.35
C GLN A 138 -13.94 7.02 6.37
N TYR A 139 -13.32 5.94 6.82
CA TYR A 139 -12.43 5.12 6.05
C TYR A 139 -12.67 3.63 6.37
N ARG A 140 -12.82 2.81 5.33
CA ARG A 140 -13.12 1.39 5.49
C ARG A 140 -12.25 0.54 4.58
N GLY A 141 -11.82 -0.61 5.09
CA GLY A 141 -11.05 -1.58 4.35
C GLY A 141 -11.91 -2.34 3.35
N MET A 142 -11.31 -2.72 2.22
CA MET A 142 -11.95 -3.59 1.23
C MET A 142 -12.38 -4.93 1.84
N GLY A 143 -11.62 -5.48 2.81
CA GLY A 143 -11.94 -6.68 3.56
C GLY A 143 -12.82 -6.45 4.79
N SER A 144 -13.41 -5.25 4.99
CA SER A 144 -14.30 -4.98 6.11
C SER A 144 -15.68 -5.61 5.89
N LEU A 145 -16.36 -5.90 6.99
CA LEU A 145 -17.67 -6.58 6.95
C LEU A 145 -18.71 -5.78 6.16
N GLY A 146 -18.71 -4.45 6.28
CA GLY A 146 -19.65 -3.58 5.56
C GLY A 146 -19.45 -3.62 4.05
N VAL A 147 -18.19 -3.58 3.58
CA VAL A 147 -17.87 -3.65 2.15
C VAL A 147 -18.18 -5.04 1.59
N MET A 148 -17.75 -6.11 2.27
CA MET A 148 -18.01 -7.49 1.85
C MET A 148 -19.51 -7.82 1.80
N SER A 149 -20.27 -7.35 2.77
CA SER A 149 -21.72 -7.55 2.83
C SER A 149 -22.47 -6.80 1.72
N GLY A 150 -21.95 -5.68 1.26
CA GLY A 150 -22.43 -4.94 0.09
C GLY A 150 -22.21 -5.68 -1.24
N GLY A 151 -21.34 -6.70 -1.26
CA GLY A 151 -20.97 -7.46 -2.45
C GLY A 151 -19.90 -6.78 -3.31
N GLU A 152 -19.26 -5.73 -2.79
CA GLU A 152 -18.27 -4.93 -3.52
C GLU A 152 -16.87 -5.56 -3.55
N SER A 153 -16.57 -6.52 -2.65
CA SER A 153 -15.20 -7.08 -2.51
C SER A 153 -15.11 -8.52 -2.01
N SER A 154 -16.21 -9.24 -1.89
CA SER A 154 -16.18 -10.61 -1.37
C SER A 154 -15.38 -11.58 -2.26
N ASP A 155 -15.44 -11.39 -3.57
CA ASP A 155 -14.69 -12.14 -4.57
C ASP A 155 -13.18 -11.88 -4.49
N ARG A 156 -12.74 -10.65 -4.16
CA ARG A 156 -11.35 -10.30 -3.91
C ARG A 156 -10.70 -11.17 -2.82
N TYR A 157 -11.50 -11.57 -1.83
CA TYR A 157 -11.07 -12.41 -0.69
C TYR A 157 -11.47 -13.89 -0.87
N PHE A 158 -11.84 -14.31 -2.09
CA PHE A 158 -12.27 -15.67 -2.40
C PHE A 158 -13.46 -16.17 -1.57
N GLN A 159 -14.27 -15.26 -1.05
CA GLN A 159 -15.45 -15.57 -0.26
C GLN A 159 -16.71 -15.38 -1.09
N LYS A 160 -17.50 -16.45 -1.24
CA LYS A 160 -18.78 -16.36 -1.96
C LYS A 160 -19.81 -15.60 -1.13
N LYS A 161 -20.66 -14.83 -1.81
CA LYS A 161 -21.81 -14.18 -1.21
C LYS A 161 -22.82 -15.25 -0.81
N GLU A 162 -22.78 -15.70 0.44
CA GLU A 162 -23.82 -16.53 1.02
C GLU A 162 -24.83 -15.65 1.76
N ILE A 163 -26.10 -16.14 1.88
CA ILE A 163 -27.19 -15.39 2.52
C ILE A 163 -26.86 -15.17 4.01
N GLY A 164 -26.56 -13.93 4.38
CA GLY A 164 -26.39 -13.48 5.77
C GLY A 164 -24.99 -12.97 6.12
N ARG A 165 -24.94 -11.81 6.80
CA ARG A 165 -23.71 -11.12 7.22
C ARG A 165 -22.77 -11.93 8.13
N THR A 166 -23.30 -12.96 8.77
CA THR A 166 -22.59 -13.77 9.78
C THR A 166 -21.63 -14.81 9.21
N LYS A 167 -21.61 -14.98 7.87
CA LYS A 167 -20.77 -15.99 7.20
C LYS A 167 -19.47 -15.46 6.61
N PHE A 168 -19.24 -14.14 6.59
CA PHE A 168 -17.98 -13.58 6.15
C PHE A 168 -16.95 -13.58 7.28
N VAL A 169 -15.69 -13.86 6.92
CA VAL A 169 -14.53 -13.65 7.79
C VAL A 169 -13.84 -12.37 7.33
N PRO A 170 -14.07 -11.23 8.01
CA PRO A 170 -13.49 -9.97 7.57
C PRO A 170 -11.97 -9.94 7.81
N GLU A 171 -11.24 -9.42 6.85
CA GLU A 171 -9.80 -9.19 6.90
C GLU A 171 -9.46 -7.70 6.87
N GLY A 172 -10.37 -6.85 7.31
CA GLY A 172 -10.22 -5.41 7.38
C GLY A 172 -11.19 -4.79 8.36
N VAL A 173 -10.85 -3.58 8.79
CA VAL A 173 -11.65 -2.79 9.74
C VAL A 173 -12.24 -1.55 9.08
N GLU A 174 -13.22 -0.95 9.76
CA GLU A 174 -13.81 0.35 9.44
C GLU A 174 -13.52 1.32 10.57
N GLY A 175 -13.26 2.57 10.24
CA GLY A 175 -12.95 3.59 11.21
C GLY A 175 -12.96 4.98 10.60
N VAL A 176 -12.20 5.86 11.20
CA VAL A 176 -12.04 7.24 10.74
C VAL A 176 -10.56 7.59 10.63
N THR A 177 -10.22 8.45 9.69
CA THR A 177 -8.90 9.04 9.52
C THR A 177 -8.99 10.56 9.68
N PRO A 178 -7.96 11.25 10.18
CA PRO A 178 -7.97 12.70 10.25
C PRO A 178 -8.25 13.33 8.90
N TYR A 179 -9.11 14.36 8.89
CA TYR A 179 -9.32 15.18 7.71
C TYR A 179 -8.07 16.02 7.43
N VAL A 180 -7.62 16.05 6.18
CA VAL A 180 -6.34 16.64 5.77
C VAL A 180 -6.46 17.71 4.67
N GLY A 181 -7.67 18.03 4.21
CA GLY A 181 -7.90 19.00 3.16
C GLY A 181 -7.71 18.45 1.76
N ARG A 182 -7.20 19.25 0.84
CA ARG A 182 -7.10 18.90 -0.59
C ARG A 182 -6.01 17.85 -0.85
N VAL A 183 -6.26 16.94 -1.77
CA VAL A 183 -5.29 15.94 -2.20
C VAL A 183 -4.02 16.57 -2.78
N SER A 184 -4.13 17.72 -3.45
CA SER A 184 -2.99 18.47 -3.98
C SER A 184 -1.97 18.85 -2.91
N ASP A 185 -2.45 19.25 -1.73
CA ASP A 185 -1.58 19.67 -0.63
C ASP A 185 -0.87 18.45 0.00
N VAL A 186 -1.59 17.32 0.11
CA VAL A 186 -1.01 16.06 0.55
C VAL A 186 0.08 15.58 -0.44
N ILE A 187 -0.21 15.59 -1.74
CA ILE A 187 0.76 15.20 -2.78
C ILE A 187 1.99 16.11 -2.75
N TYR A 188 1.80 17.42 -2.57
CA TYR A 188 2.91 18.36 -2.47
C TYR A 188 3.88 17.98 -1.33
N GLN A 189 3.36 17.65 -0.15
CA GLN A 189 4.17 17.22 1.00
C GLN A 189 4.86 15.88 0.73
N LEU A 190 4.16 14.92 0.14
CA LEU A 190 4.72 13.59 -0.16
C LEU A 190 5.87 13.69 -1.19
N VAL A 191 5.66 14.44 -2.27
CA VAL A 191 6.69 14.69 -3.30
C VAL A 191 7.85 15.50 -2.73
N GLY A 192 7.58 16.48 -1.87
CA GLY A 192 8.60 17.26 -1.17
C GLY A 192 9.52 16.36 -0.33
N GLY A 193 8.95 15.46 0.47
CA GLY A 193 9.73 14.51 1.27
C GLY A 193 10.53 13.51 0.43
N LEU A 194 9.97 13.03 -0.70
CA LEU A 194 10.72 12.21 -1.65
C LEU A 194 11.90 12.97 -2.24
N LYS A 195 11.71 14.21 -2.68
CA LYS A 195 12.81 15.06 -3.20
C LYS A 195 13.90 15.28 -2.14
N SER A 196 13.52 15.49 -0.87
CA SER A 196 14.49 15.59 0.22
C SER A 196 15.31 14.31 0.38
N ALA A 197 14.68 13.14 0.36
CA ALA A 197 15.37 11.85 0.40
C ALA A 197 16.34 11.67 -0.79
N MET A 198 15.92 12.05 -1.99
CA MET A 198 16.75 12.05 -3.18
C MET A 198 17.97 12.97 -3.03
N GLY A 199 17.78 14.17 -2.44
CA GLY A 199 18.86 15.10 -2.13
C GLY A 199 19.89 14.51 -1.17
N TYR A 200 19.44 13.92 -0.05
CA TYR A 200 20.33 13.29 0.94
C TYR A 200 21.10 12.10 0.40
N THR A 201 20.54 11.36 -0.56
CA THR A 201 21.19 10.19 -1.18
C THR A 201 21.98 10.53 -2.44
N GLY A 202 22.06 11.80 -2.85
CA GLY A 202 22.71 12.22 -4.08
C GLY A 202 22.06 11.68 -5.36
N SER A 203 20.75 11.42 -5.30
CA SER A 203 19.99 10.78 -6.39
C SER A 203 19.28 11.85 -7.22
N LYS A 204 19.59 11.96 -8.51
CA LYS A 204 18.96 12.90 -9.45
C LYS A 204 17.64 12.37 -9.99
N THR A 205 17.51 11.06 -10.09
CA THR A 205 16.33 10.36 -10.62
C THR A 205 15.83 9.29 -9.65
N VAL A 206 14.61 8.80 -9.86
CA VAL A 206 14.06 7.65 -9.13
C VAL A 206 14.93 6.41 -9.30
N THR A 207 15.48 6.21 -10.51
CA THR A 207 16.42 5.12 -10.80
C THR A 207 17.72 5.25 -9.98
N ASP A 208 18.21 6.46 -9.79
CA ASP A 208 19.40 6.69 -8.94
C ASP A 208 19.07 6.37 -7.48
N LEU A 209 17.87 6.72 -7.00
CA LEU A 209 17.45 6.39 -5.63
C LEU A 209 17.42 4.89 -5.39
N LYS A 210 16.95 4.09 -6.35
CA LYS A 210 17.02 2.62 -6.29
C LYS A 210 18.46 2.11 -6.13
N LYS A 211 19.42 2.75 -6.81
CA LYS A 211 20.84 2.36 -6.79
C LYS A 211 21.57 2.86 -5.54
N ASN A 212 21.28 4.09 -5.12
CA ASN A 212 22.03 4.78 -4.05
C ASN A 212 21.47 4.47 -2.66
N GLY A 213 20.18 4.15 -2.55
CA GLY A 213 19.52 3.86 -1.28
C GLY A 213 20.19 2.70 -0.54
N ARG A 214 20.42 2.87 0.75
CA ARG A 214 20.96 1.82 1.64
C ARG A 214 20.10 1.71 2.87
N PHE A 215 19.82 0.49 3.27
CA PHE A 215 19.01 0.21 4.45
C PHE A 215 19.87 -0.17 5.64
N LEU A 216 19.49 0.35 6.80
CA LEU A 216 19.99 -0.10 8.09
C LEU A 216 18.82 -0.71 8.88
N ARG A 217 19.06 -1.84 9.49
CA ARG A 217 18.10 -2.41 10.45
C ARG A 217 18.21 -1.63 11.76
N ILE A 218 17.08 -1.16 12.26
CA ILE A 218 16.99 -0.45 13.53
C ILE A 218 16.24 -1.29 14.56
N THR A 219 16.50 -0.99 15.83
CA THR A 219 15.78 -1.55 16.98
C THR A 219 14.54 -0.70 17.30
N PRO A 220 13.66 -1.14 18.22
CA PRO A 220 12.60 -0.29 18.75
C PRO A 220 13.12 1.02 19.36
N ALA A 221 14.30 1.00 19.99
CA ALA A 221 14.94 2.21 20.50
C ALA A 221 15.34 3.17 19.38
N GLY A 222 15.95 2.67 18.29
CA GLY A 222 16.27 3.46 17.10
C GLY A 222 15.01 3.98 16.38
N TYR A 223 13.89 3.25 16.46
CA TYR A 223 12.60 3.77 15.99
C TYR A 223 12.15 4.97 16.82
N GLY A 224 12.23 4.90 18.16
CA GLY A 224 11.91 6.01 19.04
C GLY A 224 12.81 7.25 18.78
N GLU A 225 14.12 7.04 18.56
CA GLU A 225 15.07 8.09 18.19
C GLU A 225 14.71 8.78 16.87
N SER A 226 14.11 8.03 15.92
CA SER A 226 13.71 8.55 14.59
C SER A 226 12.49 9.47 14.64
N HIS A 227 11.78 9.52 15.75
CA HIS A 227 10.66 10.42 15.98
C HIS A 227 11.06 11.59 16.90
N PRO A 228 10.37 12.74 16.87
CA PRO A 228 10.56 13.77 17.87
C PRO A 228 10.43 13.18 19.28
N HIS A 229 11.43 13.37 20.11
CA HIS A 229 11.49 12.85 21.46
C HIS A 229 12.00 13.95 22.42
N ASN A 230 11.69 13.81 23.71
CA ASN A 230 12.04 14.79 24.75
C ASN A 230 11.49 16.20 24.50
N ILE A 231 10.40 16.32 23.72
CA ILE A 231 9.72 17.59 23.46
C ILE A 231 8.20 17.37 23.41
N MET A 232 7.44 18.32 23.93
CA MET A 232 6.01 18.39 23.74
C MET A 232 5.74 19.14 22.43
N ILE A 233 5.08 18.50 21.48
CA ILE A 233 4.69 19.13 20.20
C ILE A 233 3.51 20.06 20.48
N THR A 234 3.70 21.36 20.27
CA THR A 234 2.66 22.38 20.41
C THR A 234 2.07 22.79 19.07
N ASP A 235 2.78 22.55 17.98
CA ASP A 235 2.36 22.89 16.62
C ASP A 235 2.72 21.72 15.68
N GLU A 236 1.72 21.10 15.09
CA GLU A 236 1.90 19.93 14.22
C GLU A 236 2.39 20.37 12.84
N ALA A 237 3.47 19.76 12.36
CA ALA A 237 3.89 19.94 10.97
C ALA A 237 2.88 19.29 10.00
N PRO A 238 2.66 19.86 8.80
CA PRO A 238 1.69 19.34 7.84
C PRO A 238 2.00 17.90 7.36
N ASN A 239 3.26 17.49 7.45
CA ASN A 239 3.78 16.19 7.01
C ASN A 239 4.15 15.24 8.17
N TYR A 240 3.93 15.65 9.41
CA TYR A 240 4.15 14.83 10.59
C TYR A 240 3.02 15.03 11.61
N ARG A 241 2.31 13.95 11.90
CA ARG A 241 1.20 13.94 12.86
C ARG A 241 1.35 12.76 13.80
N LEU A 242 1.07 12.97 15.07
CA LEU A 242 0.91 11.90 16.04
C LEU A 242 -0.51 11.33 15.88
N PHE A 243 -0.60 10.02 15.60
CA PHE A 243 -1.86 9.30 15.72
C PHE A 243 -1.97 8.84 17.18
N GLU A 244 -2.84 9.50 17.95
CA GLU A 244 -3.28 9.02 19.26
C GLU A 244 -4.39 8.00 19.13
#